data_d5c4476fd7b62cf2a8cf320f4c4e34e0
#
_entry.id   d5c4476fd7b62cf2a8cf320f4c4e34e0
#
_cell.length_a   1.000
_cell.length_b   1.000
_cell.length_c   1.000
_cell.angle_alpha   90.00
_cell.angle_beta   90.00
_cell.angle_gamma   90.00
#
_symmetry.space_group_name_H-M   'P 1'
#
loop_
_entity.id
_entity.type
_entity.pdbx_description
1 polymer ?
#
loop_
_entity_poly.entity_id
_entity_poly.type
_entity_poly.pdbx_seq_one_letter_code
_entity_poly.pdbx_strand_id
1 'polypeptide(L)'
;GASSRRCVAPLPPIGFIMAAFNTEMERNMLPAALWPRAIAISVVLCVSVLWLDADYLGRCAAFLTTGSFALQVLQILKTRETKAISNSMYLAFSCGVLCWLVYGLQIGDIPLIIANAITLALACTVLLLKLKNEYLRIH
;
A
#
# COMPACT_ATOMS: atom_id res chain seq x y z
N GLY A 1 -7.45 -30.38 40.47
CA GLY A 1 -7.65 -29.77 39.18
C GLY A 1 -8.31 -28.42 39.36
N ALA A 2 -7.50 -27.33 39.40
CA ALA A 2 -8.03 -25.96 39.42
C ALA A 2 -8.26 -25.50 37.99
N SER A 3 -9.54 -25.46 37.58
CA SER A 3 -9.97 -24.89 36.30
C SER A 3 -9.74 -23.38 36.36
N SER A 4 -8.71 -22.92 35.69
CA SER A 4 -8.46 -21.49 35.42
C SER A 4 -9.54 -20.97 34.49
N ARG A 5 -10.65 -20.48 35.02
CA ARG A 5 -11.61 -19.68 34.27
C ARG A 5 -10.94 -18.36 33.95
N ARG A 6 -10.51 -18.17 32.71
CA ARG A 6 -10.13 -16.87 32.20
C ARG A 6 -11.37 -15.98 32.24
N CYS A 7 -11.37 -15.00 33.13
CA CYS A 7 -12.37 -13.93 33.12
C CYS A 7 -12.21 -13.18 31.79
N VAL A 8 -13.08 -13.45 30.85
CA VAL A 8 -13.21 -12.63 29.65
C VAL A 8 -13.88 -11.33 30.13
N ALA A 9 -13.15 -10.24 30.10
CA ALA A 9 -13.71 -8.94 30.41
C ALA A 9 -14.90 -8.67 29.49
N PRO A 10 -16.02 -8.14 30.01
CA PRO A 10 -17.17 -7.82 29.18
C PRO A 10 -16.77 -6.82 28.12
N LEU A 11 -17.21 -7.05 26.88
CA LEU A 11 -17.01 -6.12 25.78
C LEU A 11 -17.63 -4.76 26.14
N PRO A 12 -16.91 -3.66 25.89
CA PRO A 12 -17.47 -2.33 26.15
C PRO A 12 -18.73 -2.12 25.31
N PRO A 13 -19.71 -1.36 25.85
CA PRO A 13 -20.95 -1.11 25.13
C PRO A 13 -20.66 -0.48 23.76
N ILE A 14 -21.46 -0.87 22.74
CA ILE A 14 -21.27 -0.43 21.35
C ILE A 14 -21.13 1.09 21.24
N GLY A 15 -21.88 1.84 22.05
CA GLY A 15 -21.78 3.30 22.11
C GLY A 15 -20.39 3.81 22.53
N PHE A 16 -19.68 3.10 23.41
CA PHE A 16 -18.33 3.46 23.82
C PHE A 16 -17.30 3.16 22.69
N ILE A 17 -17.49 2.03 21.98
CA ILE A 17 -16.65 1.68 20.82
C ILE A 17 -16.83 2.70 19.71
N MET A 18 -18.08 3.10 19.42
CA MET A 18 -18.37 4.11 18.39
C MET A 18 -17.84 5.50 18.77
N ALA A 19 -17.95 5.88 20.04
CA ALA A 19 -17.38 7.15 20.51
C ALA A 19 -15.86 7.15 20.44
N ALA A 20 -15.20 6.08 20.83
CA ALA A 20 -13.74 5.94 20.72
C ALA A 20 -13.28 5.96 19.26
N PHE A 21 -13.99 5.27 18.37
CA PHE A 21 -13.71 5.29 16.92
C PHE A 21 -13.87 6.70 16.32
N ASN A 22 -14.94 7.40 16.72
CA ASN A 22 -15.19 8.77 16.23
C ASN A 22 -14.11 9.75 16.71
N THR A 23 -13.69 9.65 17.98
CA THR A 23 -12.62 10.50 18.53
C THR A 23 -11.24 10.20 17.91
N GLU A 24 -10.95 8.94 17.57
CA GLU A 24 -9.73 8.61 16.84
C GLU A 24 -9.78 9.09 15.38
N MET A 25 -10.93 8.99 14.75
CA MET A 25 -11.14 9.47 13.39
C MET A 25 -11.00 11.00 13.32
N GLU A 26 -11.58 11.75 14.28
CA GLU A 26 -11.44 13.21 14.37
C GLU A 26 -9.99 13.63 14.66
N ARG A 27 -9.26 12.86 15.45
CA ARG A 27 -7.85 13.14 15.78
C ARG A 27 -6.92 12.96 14.61
N ASN A 28 -7.22 12.00 13.72
CA ASN A 28 -6.42 11.67 12.55
C ASN A 28 -6.87 12.40 11.27
N MET A 29 -8.03 13.07 11.29
CA MET A 29 -8.46 13.89 10.17
C MET A 29 -7.74 15.23 10.19
N LEU A 30 -7.26 15.64 9.02
CA LEU A 30 -6.77 17.01 8.80
C LEU A 30 -7.84 18.02 9.26
N PRO A 31 -7.46 19.11 9.95
CA PRO A 31 -8.41 20.15 10.35
C PRO A 31 -9.29 20.53 9.17
N ALA A 32 -10.61 20.66 9.40
CA ALA A 32 -11.57 20.97 8.34
C ALA A 32 -11.21 22.17 7.46
N ALA A 33 -10.45 23.12 8.03
CA ALA A 33 -9.92 24.28 7.32
C ALA A 33 -8.82 23.95 6.28
N LEU A 34 -8.21 22.76 6.35
CA LEU A 34 -7.14 22.36 5.43
C LEU A 34 -7.64 21.59 4.20
N TRP A 35 -8.84 20.99 4.27
CA TRP A 35 -9.42 20.24 3.15
C TRP A 35 -9.57 21.05 1.87
N PRO A 36 -10.16 22.28 1.90
CA PRO A 36 -10.29 23.07 0.67
C PRO A 36 -8.94 23.47 0.09
N ARG A 37 -7.94 23.71 0.95
CA ARG A 37 -6.57 23.99 0.49
C ARG A 37 -5.91 22.77 -0.12
N ALA A 38 -6.06 21.60 0.49
CA ALA A 38 -5.53 20.34 -0.05
C ALA A 38 -6.18 20.02 -1.40
N ILE A 39 -7.48 20.18 -1.53
CA ILE A 39 -8.21 20.02 -2.80
C ILE A 39 -7.71 21.02 -3.84
N ALA A 40 -7.60 22.31 -3.49
CA ALA A 40 -7.13 23.34 -4.41
C ALA A 40 -5.70 23.04 -4.90
N ILE A 41 -4.79 22.65 -3.99
CA ILE A 41 -3.42 22.25 -4.35
C ILE A 41 -3.44 21.04 -5.27
N SER A 42 -4.26 20.02 -4.97
CA SER A 42 -4.38 18.82 -5.81
C SER A 42 -4.91 19.16 -7.20
N VAL A 43 -5.91 20.03 -7.29
CA VAL A 43 -6.45 20.50 -8.59
C VAL A 43 -5.39 21.27 -9.38
N VAL A 44 -4.67 22.19 -8.73
CA VAL A 44 -3.59 22.96 -9.38
C VAL A 44 -2.50 22.03 -9.88
N LEU A 45 -2.09 21.04 -9.06
CA LEU A 45 -1.11 20.04 -9.47
C LEU A 45 -1.62 19.20 -10.66
N CYS A 46 -2.88 18.74 -10.62
CA CYS A 46 -3.48 17.99 -11.72
C CYS A 46 -3.54 18.81 -13.03
N VAL A 47 -3.89 20.08 -12.95
CA VAL A 47 -3.92 20.97 -14.11
C VAL A 47 -2.51 21.24 -14.64
N SER A 48 -1.54 21.47 -13.75
CA SER A 48 -0.14 21.69 -14.13
C SER A 48 0.45 20.49 -14.85
N VAL A 49 0.03 19.28 -14.47
CA VAL A 49 0.46 18.02 -15.10
C VAL A 49 0.02 17.93 -16.58
N LEU A 50 -1.12 18.55 -16.96
CA LEU A 50 -1.59 18.56 -18.34
C LEU A 50 -0.70 19.37 -19.31
N TRP A 51 0.16 20.24 -18.77
CA TRP A 51 1.11 21.06 -19.54
C TRP A 51 2.51 20.46 -19.61
N LEU A 52 2.75 19.32 -18.91
CA LEU A 52 4.01 18.61 -18.95
C LEU A 52 4.07 17.71 -20.18
N ASP A 53 5.26 17.60 -20.76
CA ASP A 53 5.54 16.59 -21.78
C ASP A 53 5.24 15.19 -21.24
N ALA A 54 4.55 14.37 -22.03
CA ALA A 54 4.10 13.03 -21.63
C ALA A 54 5.27 12.13 -21.18
N ASP A 55 6.42 12.27 -21.81
CA ASP A 55 7.63 11.51 -21.47
C ASP A 55 8.17 11.85 -20.08
N TYR A 56 8.22 13.15 -19.73
CA TYR A 56 8.64 13.58 -18.39
C TYR A 56 7.66 13.15 -17.33
N LEU A 57 6.36 13.27 -17.62
CA LEU A 57 5.31 12.85 -16.72
C LEU A 57 5.38 11.35 -16.44
N GLY A 58 5.52 10.54 -17.47
CA GLY A 58 5.64 9.09 -17.34
C GLY A 58 6.85 8.67 -16.50
N ARG A 59 8.01 9.31 -16.71
CA ARG A 59 9.23 9.04 -15.92
C ARG A 59 9.06 9.44 -14.46
N CYS A 60 8.49 10.61 -14.19
CA CYS A 60 8.22 11.06 -12.81
C CYS A 60 7.23 10.13 -12.11
N ALA A 61 6.15 9.75 -12.78
CA ALA A 61 5.16 8.83 -12.25
C ALA A 61 5.78 7.46 -11.92
N ALA A 62 6.56 6.89 -12.85
CA ALA A 62 7.25 5.62 -12.67
C ALA A 62 8.21 5.66 -11.46
N PHE A 63 9.00 6.73 -11.35
CA PHE A 63 9.93 6.91 -10.22
C PHE A 63 9.20 7.04 -8.87
N LEU A 64 8.15 7.87 -8.81
CA LEU A 64 7.40 8.10 -7.58
C LEU A 64 6.65 6.85 -7.13
N THR A 65 5.97 6.15 -8.03
CA THR A 65 5.18 4.96 -7.71
C THR A 65 6.08 3.80 -7.29
N THR A 66 7.11 3.50 -8.08
CA THR A 66 8.05 2.41 -7.78
C THR A 66 8.85 2.72 -6.51
N GLY A 67 9.30 3.96 -6.32
CA GLY A 67 10.01 4.40 -5.13
C GLY A 67 9.15 4.31 -3.86
N SER A 68 7.90 4.76 -3.92
CA SER A 68 6.95 4.63 -2.81
C SER A 68 6.69 3.17 -2.44
N PHE A 69 6.51 2.32 -3.45
CA PHE A 69 6.33 0.89 -3.22
C PHE A 69 7.59 0.24 -2.62
N ALA A 70 8.79 0.63 -3.08
CA ALA A 70 10.05 0.16 -2.50
C ALA A 70 10.18 0.53 -1.02
N LEU A 71 9.82 1.75 -0.62
CA LEU A 71 9.81 2.18 0.79
C LEU A 71 8.85 1.32 1.63
N GLN A 72 7.67 1.01 1.10
CA GLN A 72 6.71 0.14 1.77
C GLN A 72 7.26 -1.28 1.94
N VAL A 73 7.88 -1.84 0.90
CA VAL A 73 8.50 -3.16 0.96
C VAL A 73 9.65 -3.20 1.97
N LEU A 74 10.49 -2.17 2.00
CA LEU A 74 11.56 -2.04 3.01
C LEU A 74 10.99 -2.04 4.44
N GLN A 75 9.87 -1.37 4.67
CA GLN A 75 9.19 -1.40 5.97
C GLN A 75 8.69 -2.81 6.31
N ILE A 76 8.04 -3.50 5.38
CA ILE A 76 7.58 -4.88 5.56
C ILE A 76 8.77 -5.82 5.87
N LEU A 77 9.89 -5.66 5.17
CA LEU A 77 11.10 -6.45 5.42
C LEU A 77 11.70 -6.20 6.81
N LYS A 78 11.66 -4.96 7.30
CA LYS A 78 12.13 -4.60 8.65
C LYS A 78 11.21 -5.12 9.75
N THR A 79 9.92 -4.91 9.61
CA THR A 79 8.92 -5.27 10.64
C THR A 79 8.53 -6.74 10.60
N ARG A 80 8.72 -7.41 9.45
CA ARG A 80 8.24 -8.78 9.18
C ARG A 80 6.73 -8.95 9.35
N GLU A 81 5.98 -7.85 9.42
CA GLU A 81 4.53 -7.85 9.57
C GLU A 81 3.84 -8.09 8.22
N THR A 82 3.36 -9.33 8.03
CA THR A 82 2.67 -9.74 6.79
C THR A 82 1.21 -10.13 7.02
N LYS A 83 0.69 -10.03 8.26
CA LYS A 83 -0.67 -10.47 8.61
C LYS A 83 -1.77 -9.74 7.85
N ALA A 84 -1.60 -8.42 7.68
CA ALA A 84 -2.57 -7.57 6.99
C ALA A 84 -2.50 -7.69 5.45
N ILE A 85 -1.51 -8.39 4.92
CA ILE A 85 -1.31 -8.53 3.47
C ILE A 85 -2.19 -9.67 2.95
N SER A 86 -3.01 -9.40 1.93
CA SER A 86 -3.80 -10.41 1.24
C SER A 86 -2.98 -11.09 0.15
N ASN A 87 -2.90 -12.43 0.18
CA ASN A 87 -2.22 -13.23 -0.86
C ASN A 87 -2.85 -13.01 -2.24
N SER A 88 -4.18 -13.02 -2.30
CA SER A 88 -4.92 -12.84 -3.55
C SER A 88 -4.70 -11.45 -4.15
N MET A 89 -4.66 -10.42 -3.30
CA MET A 89 -4.38 -9.04 -3.74
C MET A 89 -2.97 -8.92 -4.34
N TYR A 90 -1.95 -9.45 -3.64
CA TYR A 90 -0.57 -9.39 -4.15
C TYR A 90 -0.37 -10.23 -5.42
N LEU A 91 -1.05 -11.38 -5.52
CA LEU A 91 -1.01 -12.19 -6.73
C LEU A 91 -1.63 -11.44 -7.92
N ALA A 92 -2.83 -10.88 -7.75
CA ALA A 92 -3.49 -10.08 -8.78
C ALA A 92 -2.65 -8.85 -9.17
N PHE A 93 -2.07 -8.16 -8.19
CA PHE A 93 -1.16 -7.04 -8.41
C PHE A 93 0.07 -7.46 -9.23
N SER A 94 0.72 -8.57 -8.87
CA SER A 94 1.90 -9.08 -9.60
C SER A 94 1.56 -9.46 -11.04
N CYS A 95 0.40 -10.07 -11.28
CA CYS A 95 -0.08 -10.34 -12.64
C CYS A 95 -0.28 -9.06 -13.45
N GLY A 96 -0.88 -8.03 -12.85
CA GLY A 96 -1.06 -6.73 -13.49
C GLY A 96 0.27 -6.05 -13.85
N VAL A 97 1.23 -6.06 -12.92
CA VAL A 97 2.58 -5.53 -13.15
C VAL A 97 3.30 -6.30 -14.25
N LEU A 98 3.15 -7.63 -14.29
CA LEU A 98 3.70 -8.45 -15.36
C LEU A 98 3.11 -8.07 -16.73
N CYS A 99 1.80 -7.86 -16.83
CA CYS A 99 1.17 -7.38 -18.05
C CYS A 99 1.73 -6.02 -18.51
N TRP A 100 1.93 -5.08 -17.56
CA TRP A 100 2.55 -3.79 -17.85
C TRP A 100 4.01 -3.91 -18.31
N LEU A 101 4.77 -4.85 -17.73
CA LEU A 101 6.13 -5.14 -18.16
C LEU A 101 6.16 -5.66 -19.60
N VAL A 102 5.29 -6.63 -19.92
CA VAL A 102 5.17 -7.16 -21.29
C VAL A 102 4.76 -6.07 -22.28
N TYR A 103 3.79 -5.24 -21.92
CA TYR A 103 3.38 -4.10 -22.75
C TYR A 103 4.54 -3.13 -22.99
N GLY A 104 5.29 -2.77 -21.91
CA GLY A 104 6.46 -1.91 -22.05
C GLY A 104 7.52 -2.48 -22.99
N LEU A 105 7.75 -3.80 -22.94
CA LEU A 105 8.67 -4.50 -23.87
C LEU A 105 8.18 -4.43 -25.32
N GLN A 106 6.87 -4.53 -25.55
CA GLN A 106 6.30 -4.48 -26.90
C GLN A 106 6.44 -3.09 -27.53
N ILE A 107 6.28 -2.01 -26.74
CA ILE A 107 6.37 -0.64 -27.24
C ILE A 107 7.78 -0.03 -27.12
N GLY A 108 8.71 -0.72 -26.46
CA GLY A 108 10.09 -0.26 -26.27
C GLY A 108 10.24 0.88 -25.27
N ASP A 109 9.29 1.05 -24.33
CA ASP A 109 9.33 2.10 -23.30
C ASP A 109 10.26 1.70 -22.15
N ILE A 110 11.50 2.17 -22.18
CA ILE A 110 12.52 1.82 -21.18
C ILE A 110 12.14 2.22 -19.75
N PRO A 111 11.64 3.43 -19.45
CA PRO A 111 11.14 3.79 -18.13
C PRO A 111 10.08 2.84 -17.60
N LEU A 112 9.12 2.48 -18.43
CA LEU A 112 8.03 1.57 -18.07
C LEU A 112 8.54 0.15 -17.79
N ILE A 113 9.47 -0.34 -18.59
CA ILE A 113 10.11 -1.66 -18.42
C ILE A 113 10.83 -1.70 -17.07
N ILE A 114 11.71 -0.74 -16.79
CA ILE A 114 12.53 -0.70 -15.59
C ILE A 114 11.63 -0.60 -14.33
N ALA A 115 10.66 0.32 -14.33
CA ALA A 115 9.76 0.50 -13.21
C ALA A 115 8.97 -0.77 -12.88
N ASN A 116 8.39 -1.43 -13.88
CA ASN A 116 7.60 -2.64 -13.68
C ASN A 116 8.46 -3.86 -13.32
N ALA A 117 9.68 -3.98 -13.87
CA ALA A 117 10.61 -5.04 -13.49
C ALA A 117 11.01 -4.93 -12.01
N ILE A 118 11.35 -3.73 -11.53
CA ILE A 118 11.66 -3.48 -10.11
C ILE A 118 10.43 -3.76 -9.24
N THR A 119 9.27 -3.24 -9.62
CA THR A 119 8.01 -3.44 -8.86
C THR A 119 7.65 -4.92 -8.76
N LEU A 120 7.81 -5.68 -9.83
CA LEU A 120 7.55 -7.12 -9.85
C LEU A 120 8.51 -7.87 -8.91
N ALA A 121 9.80 -7.56 -8.94
CA ALA A 121 10.78 -8.15 -8.04
C ALA A 121 10.45 -7.86 -6.55
N LEU A 122 10.06 -6.63 -6.24
CA LEU A 122 9.63 -6.23 -4.89
C LEU A 122 8.34 -6.96 -4.46
N ALA A 123 7.35 -7.05 -5.34
CA ALA A 123 6.10 -7.76 -5.06
C ALA A 123 6.33 -9.26 -4.81
N CYS A 124 7.17 -9.91 -5.61
CA CYS A 124 7.57 -11.30 -5.39
C CYS A 124 8.28 -11.48 -4.04
N THR A 125 9.15 -10.56 -3.66
CA THR A 125 9.85 -10.59 -2.37
C THR A 125 8.87 -10.56 -1.19
N VAL A 126 7.85 -9.69 -1.24
CA VAL A 126 6.81 -9.63 -0.20
C VAL A 126 5.99 -10.91 -0.16
N LEU A 127 5.60 -11.43 -1.32
CA LEU A 127 4.82 -12.66 -1.40
C LEU A 127 5.60 -13.86 -0.83
N LEU A 128 6.88 -14.00 -1.17
CA LEU A 128 7.75 -15.04 -0.63
C LEU A 128 7.92 -14.91 0.89
N LEU A 129 8.11 -13.68 1.38
CA LEU A 129 8.20 -13.44 2.83
C LEU A 129 6.91 -13.83 3.55
N LYS A 130 5.77 -13.50 2.97
CA LYS A 130 4.47 -13.85 3.54
C LYS A 130 4.27 -15.36 3.58
N LEU A 131 4.52 -16.06 2.47
CA LEU A 131 4.41 -17.52 2.41
C LEU A 131 5.34 -18.19 3.43
N LYS A 132 6.58 -17.70 3.56
CA LYS A 132 7.51 -18.17 4.59
C LYS A 132 6.96 -17.98 6.00
N ASN A 133 6.42 -16.80 6.30
CA ASN A 133 5.86 -16.51 7.62
C ASN A 133 4.62 -17.36 7.92
N GLU A 134 3.78 -17.64 6.93
CA GLU A 134 2.63 -18.53 7.07
C GLU A 134 3.07 -19.98 7.31
N TYR A 135 4.06 -20.47 6.55
CA TYR A 135 4.61 -21.81 6.72
C TYR A 135 5.19 -22.03 8.12
N LEU A 136 5.99 -21.07 8.64
CA LEU A 136 6.59 -21.14 9.97
C LEU A 136 5.57 -21.03 11.12
N ARG A 137 4.35 -20.58 10.85
CA ARG A 137 3.26 -20.52 11.85
C ARG A 137 2.47 -21.82 11.96
N ILE A 138 2.54 -22.67 10.95
CA ILE A 138 1.81 -23.95 10.87
C ILE A 138 2.64 -25.09 11.48
N HIS A 139 3.96 -24.95 11.50
CA HIS A 139 4.93 -25.89 12.06
C HIS A 139 5.64 -25.31 13.29
#